data_27a55d67a0b7c525dd1f54bb5b20b0e6
#
_entry.id   27a55d67a0b7c525dd1f54bb5b20b0e6
#
_cell.length_a   1.000
_cell.length_b   1.000
_cell.length_c   1.000
_cell.angle_alpha   90.00
_cell.angle_beta   90.00
_cell.angle_gamma   90.00
#
_symmetry.space_group_name_H-M   'P 1'
#
loop_
_entity.id
_entity.type
_entity.pdbx_description
1 polymer ?
#
loop_
_entity_poly.entity_id
_entity_poly.type
_entity_poly.pdbx_seq_one_letter_code
_entity_poly.pdbx_strand_id
1 'polypeptide(L)'
;MKSILSLFIACLAAACALREPVPAALPGLSGEAVNFIIASDLGRNGYHQQKPVARIMGAVAANVDVEMIAAAGDVHHFGGVASASDPLWMTNYELIYDHPELMIDWLAICGNHEYRGNTRAVLDYARVSRRWNAPARYYTRVLAADDGGACRLLFIDTTPMMDKYRRDTLDYPDACRQDLDAQLRWIDSVLVHSTEKWKIVIGHHPVYAETKKDSEERADMQARLAPILEKNAVDAYFCGHIHNFQHIRPPASRVHYVVNSSGSLSRPVKATGGTLFCHPDPGFTICSVDDQSFRFFFINHEGKNIYHYTIRK
;
A
#
# COMPACT_ATOMS: atom_id res chain seq x y z
N MET A 1 -55.24 19.86 48.50
CA MET A 1 -54.40 20.51 47.52
C MET A 1 -53.06 19.81 47.60
N LYS A 2 -52.74 18.92 46.59
CA LYS A 2 -51.48 18.16 46.53
C LYS A 2 -50.67 18.78 45.43
N SER A 3 -49.52 19.40 45.78
CA SER A 3 -48.54 19.91 44.82
C SER A 3 -47.73 18.75 44.22
N ILE A 4 -47.82 18.60 42.93
CA ILE A 4 -46.98 17.67 42.16
C ILE A 4 -45.72 18.42 41.77
N LEU A 5 -44.59 18.03 42.36
CA LEU A 5 -43.26 18.54 42.02
C LEU A 5 -42.73 17.72 40.86
N SER A 6 -42.74 18.28 39.65
CA SER A 6 -42.18 17.67 38.47
C SER A 6 -40.66 17.81 38.48
N LEU A 7 -39.96 16.69 38.64
CA LEU A 7 -38.50 16.59 38.58
C LEU A 7 -38.09 16.46 37.11
N PHE A 8 -37.58 17.54 36.52
CA PHE A 8 -36.93 17.48 35.20
C PHE A 8 -35.52 16.90 35.37
N ILE A 9 -35.36 15.65 34.98
CA ILE A 9 -34.02 15.04 34.83
C ILE A 9 -33.49 15.47 33.46
N ALA A 10 -32.57 16.44 33.46
CA ALA A 10 -31.81 16.79 32.29
C ALA A 10 -30.72 15.71 32.07
N CYS A 11 -30.97 14.77 31.18
CA CYS A 11 -29.91 13.88 30.65
C CYS A 11 -28.95 14.73 29.83
N LEU A 12 -27.81 15.15 30.41
CA LEU A 12 -26.66 15.58 29.64
C LEU A 12 -26.10 14.33 28.95
N ALA A 13 -26.51 14.10 27.71
CA ALA A 13 -25.79 13.24 26.80
C ALA A 13 -24.46 13.97 26.48
N ALA A 14 -23.41 13.64 27.20
CA ALA A 14 -22.04 13.97 26.77
C ALA A 14 -21.78 13.21 25.48
N ALA A 15 -22.09 13.85 24.36
CA ALA A 15 -21.60 13.40 23.06
C ALA A 15 -20.08 13.49 23.16
N CYS A 16 -19.44 12.34 23.37
CA CYS A 16 -18.02 12.18 23.15
C CYS A 16 -17.83 12.34 21.65
N ALA A 17 -17.77 13.59 21.19
CA ALA A 17 -17.33 13.89 19.83
C ALA A 17 -15.94 13.27 19.75
N LEU A 18 -15.83 12.15 19.05
CA LEU A 18 -14.55 11.60 18.64
C LEU A 18 -13.85 12.75 17.92
N ARG A 19 -12.86 13.35 18.58
CA ARG A 19 -12.03 14.37 17.93
C ARG A 19 -11.50 13.70 16.66
N GLU A 20 -11.77 14.31 15.53
CA GLU A 20 -11.15 13.92 14.27
C GLU A 20 -9.62 13.89 14.50
N PRO A 21 -8.95 12.83 14.05
CA PRO A 21 -7.51 12.74 14.25
C PRO A 21 -6.86 13.94 13.57
N VAL A 22 -6.00 14.65 14.30
CA VAL A 22 -5.23 15.77 13.74
C VAL A 22 -4.26 15.18 12.72
N PRO A 23 -4.30 15.63 11.45
CA PRO A 23 -3.40 15.12 10.42
C PRO A 23 -1.94 15.36 10.82
N ALA A 24 -1.08 14.39 10.49
CA ALA A 24 0.35 14.54 10.68
C ALA A 24 0.89 15.73 9.89
N ALA A 25 1.81 16.48 10.46
CA ALA A 25 2.56 17.47 9.70
C ALA A 25 3.43 16.77 8.65
N LEU A 26 3.30 17.17 7.39
CA LEU A 26 4.05 16.63 6.26
C LEU A 26 5.02 17.71 5.74
N PRO A 27 6.23 17.79 6.30
CA PRO A 27 7.16 18.87 6.00
C PRO A 27 7.67 18.79 4.55
N GLY A 28 7.70 19.94 3.88
CA GLY A 28 8.27 20.07 2.54
C GLY A 28 7.37 19.58 1.40
N LEU A 29 6.05 19.41 1.63
CA LEU A 29 5.11 19.25 0.52
C LEU A 29 5.06 20.55 -0.30
N SER A 30 5.16 20.41 -1.62
CA SER A 30 4.93 21.51 -2.57
C SER A 30 3.44 21.49 -2.97
N GLY A 31 2.84 22.66 -3.16
CA GLY A 31 1.49 22.77 -3.73
C GLY A 31 1.41 22.35 -5.20
N GLU A 32 2.56 22.21 -5.87
CA GLU A 32 2.65 21.78 -7.28
C GLU A 32 2.95 20.28 -7.42
N ALA A 33 3.22 19.60 -6.31
CA ALA A 33 3.54 18.17 -6.30
C ALA A 33 2.28 17.30 -6.48
N VAL A 34 2.41 16.19 -7.19
CA VAL A 34 1.39 15.14 -7.20
C VAL A 34 1.61 14.20 -6.01
N ASN A 35 0.53 13.96 -5.25
CA ASN A 35 0.56 13.13 -4.06
C ASN A 35 -0.27 11.86 -4.24
N PHE A 36 0.19 10.75 -3.67
CA PHE A 36 -0.53 9.49 -3.66
C PHE A 36 -0.26 8.68 -2.39
N ILE A 37 -1.19 7.80 -2.05
CA ILE A 37 -1.05 6.89 -0.90
C ILE A 37 -0.64 5.50 -1.38
N ILE A 38 0.24 4.84 -0.63
CA ILE A 38 0.50 3.39 -0.74
C ILE A 38 0.01 2.73 0.53
N ALA A 39 -0.87 1.73 0.38
CA ALA A 39 -1.42 0.95 1.47
C ALA A 39 -1.43 -0.54 1.09
N SER A 40 -1.20 -1.42 2.05
CA SER A 40 -1.11 -2.86 1.83
C SER A 40 -1.62 -3.64 3.05
N ASP A 41 -1.86 -4.93 2.89
CA ASP A 41 -2.25 -5.83 4.00
C ASP A 41 -3.45 -5.28 4.78
N LEU A 42 -4.46 -4.84 4.04
CA LEU A 42 -5.53 -4.00 4.53
C LEU A 42 -6.62 -4.77 5.28
N GLY A 43 -7.10 -5.87 4.68
CA GLY A 43 -8.36 -6.49 5.05
C GLY A 43 -8.29 -7.38 6.29
N ARG A 44 -9.04 -7.02 7.32
CA ARG A 44 -9.26 -7.78 8.55
C ARG A 44 -10.69 -7.65 9.05
N ASN A 45 -11.67 -7.42 8.15
CA ASN A 45 -13.08 -7.23 8.49
C ASN A 45 -13.31 -6.14 9.56
N GLY A 46 -12.51 -5.07 9.51
CA GLY A 46 -12.57 -3.97 10.46
C GLY A 46 -11.92 -4.25 11.82
N TYR A 47 -11.29 -5.42 12.01
CA TYR A 47 -10.58 -5.77 13.24
C TYR A 47 -9.17 -5.16 13.29
N HIS A 48 -8.53 -5.27 14.46
CA HIS A 48 -7.23 -4.67 14.75
C HIS A 48 -7.24 -3.16 14.52
N GLN A 49 -6.24 -2.63 13.83
CA GLN A 49 -6.12 -1.21 13.54
C GLN A 49 -6.69 -0.81 12.17
N GLN A 50 -7.43 -1.69 11.48
CA GLN A 50 -7.92 -1.40 10.14
C GLN A 50 -8.80 -0.13 10.08
N LYS A 51 -9.80 -0.02 10.96
CA LYS A 51 -10.67 1.17 11.02
C LYS A 51 -9.93 2.44 11.48
N PRO A 52 -9.08 2.41 12.52
CA PRO A 52 -8.21 3.54 12.86
C PRO A 52 -7.35 4.00 11.67
N VAL A 53 -6.66 3.09 10.98
CA VAL A 53 -5.83 3.43 9.81
C VAL A 53 -6.67 4.05 8.69
N ALA A 54 -7.83 3.45 8.34
CA ALA A 54 -8.72 3.99 7.31
C ALA A 54 -9.19 5.41 7.62
N ARG A 55 -9.55 5.68 8.88
CA ARG A 55 -9.95 7.01 9.33
C ARG A 55 -8.81 8.03 9.24
N ILE A 56 -7.58 7.63 9.62
CA ILE A 56 -6.40 8.48 9.47
C ILE A 56 -6.10 8.74 7.99
N MET A 57 -6.22 7.71 7.13
CA MET A 57 -6.05 7.89 5.67
C MET A 57 -7.00 8.96 5.13
N GLY A 58 -8.30 8.90 5.50
CA GLY A 58 -9.28 9.90 5.10
C GLY A 58 -8.96 11.30 5.62
N ALA A 59 -8.59 11.41 6.91
CA ALA A 59 -8.24 12.69 7.52
C ALA A 59 -6.97 13.31 6.90
N VAL A 60 -5.99 12.50 6.51
CA VAL A 60 -4.80 12.98 5.81
C VAL A 60 -5.15 13.38 4.37
N ALA A 61 -5.92 12.58 3.65
CA ALA A 61 -6.37 12.90 2.30
C ALA A 61 -7.16 14.22 2.24
N ALA A 62 -7.93 14.53 3.28
CA ALA A 62 -8.64 15.82 3.40
C ALA A 62 -7.71 17.05 3.53
N ASN A 63 -6.43 16.86 3.84
CA ASN A 63 -5.45 17.94 4.02
C ASN A 63 -4.34 17.92 2.96
N VAL A 64 -4.29 16.87 2.16
CA VAL A 64 -3.30 16.68 1.09
C VAL A 64 -4.08 16.26 -0.14
N ASP A 65 -3.95 16.98 -1.22
CA ASP A 65 -4.56 16.59 -2.50
C ASP A 65 -3.96 15.27 -2.97
N VAL A 66 -4.74 14.18 -2.82
CA VAL A 66 -4.30 12.81 -3.12
C VAL A 66 -4.92 12.36 -4.42
N GLU A 67 -4.10 12.15 -5.45
CA GLU A 67 -4.55 11.74 -6.78
C GLU A 67 -5.09 10.31 -6.81
N MET A 68 -4.45 9.38 -6.08
CA MET A 68 -4.80 7.96 -6.09
C MET A 68 -4.28 7.21 -4.86
N ILE A 69 -4.80 6.00 -4.66
CA ILE A 69 -4.30 5.06 -3.65
C ILE A 69 -3.79 3.80 -4.35
N ALA A 70 -2.54 3.43 -4.09
CA ALA A 70 -1.96 2.16 -4.50
C ALA A 70 -2.27 1.09 -3.43
N ALA A 71 -3.16 0.14 -3.75
CA ALA A 71 -3.43 -1.03 -2.91
C ALA A 71 -2.43 -2.15 -3.25
N ALA A 72 -1.35 -2.22 -2.48
CA ALA A 72 -0.20 -3.08 -2.75
C ALA A 72 -0.37 -4.54 -2.24
N GLY A 73 -1.55 -5.12 -2.47
CA GLY A 73 -1.88 -6.53 -2.19
C GLY A 73 -2.36 -6.81 -0.77
N ASP A 74 -2.86 -8.02 -0.58
CA ASP A 74 -3.42 -8.52 0.67
C ASP A 74 -4.57 -7.65 1.22
N VAL A 75 -5.48 -7.26 0.32
CA VAL A 75 -6.70 -6.51 0.68
C VAL A 75 -7.72 -7.44 1.36
N HIS A 76 -7.61 -8.75 1.17
CA HIS A 76 -8.54 -9.75 1.70
C HIS A 76 -7.82 -10.89 2.42
N HIS A 77 -7.51 -10.72 3.71
CA HIS A 77 -7.06 -11.83 4.54
C HIS A 77 -8.25 -12.70 4.98
N PHE A 78 -8.14 -14.08 5.11
CA PHE A 78 -6.92 -14.87 4.88
C PHE A 78 -6.95 -15.61 3.54
N GLY A 79 -8.10 -15.86 2.99
CA GLY A 79 -8.34 -16.72 1.82
C GLY A 79 -8.66 -15.96 0.53
N GLY A 80 -8.44 -14.66 0.47
CA GLY A 80 -8.87 -13.86 -0.67
C GLY A 80 -10.40 -13.79 -0.77
N VAL A 81 -10.91 -13.49 -1.96
CA VAL A 81 -12.35 -13.45 -2.29
C VAL A 81 -12.71 -14.56 -3.28
N ALA A 82 -13.94 -15.04 -3.21
CA ALA A 82 -14.43 -16.07 -4.12
C ALA A 82 -14.94 -15.48 -5.46
N SER A 83 -15.48 -14.26 -5.44
CA SER A 83 -16.05 -13.60 -6.62
C SER A 83 -16.06 -12.08 -6.44
N ALA A 84 -16.39 -11.33 -7.50
CA ALA A 84 -16.62 -9.89 -7.43
C ALA A 84 -17.86 -9.50 -6.59
N SER A 85 -18.72 -10.45 -6.25
CA SER A 85 -19.87 -10.25 -5.35
C SER A 85 -19.65 -10.82 -3.95
N ASP A 86 -18.43 -11.22 -3.59
CA ASP A 86 -18.10 -11.72 -2.26
C ASP A 86 -18.38 -10.65 -1.20
N PRO A 87 -19.09 -10.97 -0.10
CA PRO A 87 -19.36 -10.02 0.97
C PRO A 87 -18.10 -9.42 1.63
N LEU A 88 -16.95 -10.08 1.52
CA LEU A 88 -15.66 -9.55 2.00
C LEU A 88 -15.26 -8.23 1.35
N TRP A 89 -15.72 -7.93 0.14
CA TRP A 89 -15.53 -6.60 -0.46
C TRP A 89 -16.13 -5.49 0.40
N MET A 90 -17.32 -5.74 0.97
CA MET A 90 -17.96 -4.77 1.84
C MET A 90 -17.24 -4.63 3.18
N THR A 91 -16.91 -5.76 3.82
CA THR A 91 -16.38 -5.76 5.21
C THR A 91 -14.88 -5.49 5.30
N ASN A 92 -14.12 -5.72 4.23
CA ASN A 92 -12.70 -5.44 4.16
C ASN A 92 -12.36 -4.12 3.46
N TYR A 93 -13.23 -3.61 2.58
CA TYR A 93 -12.89 -2.48 1.74
C TYR A 93 -13.96 -1.38 1.76
N GLU A 94 -15.17 -1.59 1.20
CA GLU A 94 -16.13 -0.51 0.95
C GLU A 94 -16.60 0.20 2.22
N LEU A 95 -16.97 -0.55 3.28
CA LEU A 95 -17.45 -0.02 4.55
C LEU A 95 -16.33 0.38 5.52
N ILE A 96 -15.09 0.18 5.15
CA ILE A 96 -13.94 0.54 5.97
C ILE A 96 -13.31 1.84 5.48
N TYR A 97 -13.08 1.94 4.17
CA TYR A 97 -12.45 3.11 3.54
C TYR A 97 -13.53 4.00 2.93
N ASP A 98 -14.49 4.42 3.76
CA ASP A 98 -15.73 5.13 3.39
C ASP A 98 -15.63 6.65 3.50
N HIS A 99 -14.48 7.20 3.89
CA HIS A 99 -14.27 8.64 3.94
C HIS A 99 -14.41 9.25 2.53
N PRO A 100 -15.10 10.42 2.37
CA PRO A 100 -15.30 11.05 1.05
C PRO A 100 -14.01 11.23 0.24
N GLU A 101 -12.91 11.64 0.88
CA GLU A 101 -11.62 11.86 0.23
C GLU A 101 -10.91 10.54 -0.20
N LEU A 102 -11.44 9.38 0.17
CA LEU A 102 -10.98 8.08 -0.30
C LEU A 102 -11.81 7.52 -1.45
N MET A 103 -12.81 8.30 -1.97
CA MET A 103 -13.63 7.94 -3.14
C MET A 103 -12.92 8.24 -4.47
N ILE A 104 -11.61 8.18 -4.48
CA ILE A 104 -10.70 8.33 -5.62
C ILE A 104 -10.27 6.97 -6.15
N ASP A 105 -9.43 6.94 -7.20
CA ASP A 105 -8.92 5.71 -7.80
C ASP A 105 -8.04 4.91 -6.84
N TRP A 106 -8.39 3.64 -6.63
CA TRP A 106 -7.57 2.64 -5.95
C TRP A 106 -6.96 1.71 -6.99
N LEU A 107 -5.67 1.85 -7.23
CA LEU A 107 -4.90 1.03 -8.16
C LEU A 107 -4.36 -0.20 -7.44
N ALA A 108 -4.90 -1.38 -7.74
CA ALA A 108 -4.68 -2.59 -6.95
C ALA A 108 -3.87 -3.66 -7.67
N ILE A 109 -3.08 -4.37 -6.90
CA ILE A 109 -2.41 -5.62 -7.28
C ILE A 109 -2.76 -6.74 -6.31
N CYS A 110 -2.52 -7.99 -6.73
CA CYS A 110 -2.69 -9.13 -5.86
C CYS A 110 -1.49 -9.31 -4.92
N GLY A 111 -1.78 -9.67 -3.67
CA GLY A 111 -0.82 -10.28 -2.76
C GLY A 111 -1.01 -11.80 -2.69
N ASN A 112 -0.29 -12.47 -1.79
CA ASN A 112 -0.39 -13.92 -1.68
C ASN A 112 -1.75 -14.39 -1.09
N HIS A 113 -2.44 -13.54 -0.35
CA HIS A 113 -3.76 -13.88 0.16
C HIS A 113 -4.83 -13.85 -0.93
N GLU A 114 -4.77 -12.96 -1.92
CA GLU A 114 -5.64 -13.00 -3.09
C GLU A 114 -5.43 -14.28 -3.91
N TYR A 115 -4.19 -14.81 -3.95
CA TYR A 115 -3.87 -16.06 -4.65
C TYR A 115 -4.42 -17.32 -3.95
N ARG A 116 -4.85 -17.24 -2.71
CA ARG A 116 -5.62 -18.31 -2.03
C ARG A 116 -7.08 -18.33 -2.43
N GLY A 117 -7.58 -17.24 -2.97
CA GLY A 117 -8.92 -17.09 -3.47
C GLY A 117 -8.96 -17.08 -5.00
N ASN A 118 -9.87 -16.29 -5.52
CA ASN A 118 -10.04 -16.07 -6.95
C ASN A 118 -9.39 -14.77 -7.38
N THR A 119 -8.15 -14.82 -7.89
CA THR A 119 -7.42 -13.64 -8.37
C THR A 119 -8.14 -12.91 -9.51
N ARG A 120 -8.95 -13.63 -10.31
CA ARG A 120 -9.75 -13.02 -11.37
C ARG A 120 -10.84 -12.10 -10.79
N ALA A 121 -11.41 -12.46 -9.63
CA ALA A 121 -12.39 -11.63 -8.96
C ALA A 121 -11.84 -10.27 -8.56
N VAL A 122 -10.54 -10.18 -8.24
CA VAL A 122 -9.86 -8.90 -7.92
C VAL A 122 -9.85 -7.97 -9.12
N LEU A 123 -9.61 -8.50 -10.32
CA LEU A 123 -9.67 -7.72 -11.57
C LEU A 123 -11.11 -7.36 -11.95
N ASP A 124 -12.02 -8.31 -11.83
CA ASP A 124 -13.43 -8.14 -12.22
C ASP A 124 -14.19 -7.19 -11.28
N TYR A 125 -13.71 -6.97 -10.05
CA TYR A 125 -14.33 -6.02 -9.12
C TYR A 125 -14.31 -4.58 -9.61
N ALA A 126 -13.41 -4.22 -10.52
CA ALA A 126 -13.42 -2.94 -11.23
C ALA A 126 -14.73 -2.65 -12.01
N ARG A 127 -15.54 -3.70 -12.29
CA ARG A 127 -16.87 -3.54 -12.90
C ARG A 127 -17.97 -3.28 -11.87
N VAL A 128 -17.70 -3.48 -10.59
CA VAL A 128 -18.63 -3.33 -9.47
C VAL A 128 -18.38 -2.01 -8.74
N SER A 129 -17.13 -1.74 -8.36
CA SER A 129 -16.73 -0.54 -7.64
C SER A 129 -16.06 0.45 -8.58
N ARG A 130 -16.61 1.67 -8.66
CA ARG A 130 -16.08 2.72 -9.55
C ARG A 130 -14.67 3.18 -9.18
N ARG A 131 -14.31 3.09 -7.91
CA ARG A 131 -13.00 3.50 -7.40
C ARG A 131 -11.94 2.39 -7.46
N TRP A 132 -12.34 1.13 -7.66
CA TRP A 132 -11.41 0.00 -7.75
C TRP A 132 -10.87 -0.16 -9.16
N ASN A 133 -9.56 -0.04 -9.32
CA ASN A 133 -8.85 -0.14 -10.58
C ASN A 133 -7.80 -1.26 -10.52
N ALA A 134 -8.05 -2.35 -11.22
CA ALA A 134 -7.12 -3.46 -11.41
C ALA A 134 -7.21 -3.92 -12.88
N PRO A 135 -6.66 -3.14 -13.82
CA PRO A 135 -6.88 -3.39 -15.27
C PRO A 135 -6.22 -4.67 -15.76
N ALA A 136 -5.15 -5.10 -15.07
CA ALA A 136 -4.42 -6.34 -15.33
C ALA A 136 -3.72 -6.78 -14.04
N ARG A 137 -3.05 -7.96 -14.07
CA ARG A 137 -2.23 -8.43 -12.95
C ARG A 137 -0.99 -7.55 -12.72
N TYR A 138 -0.47 -6.99 -13.79
CA TYR A 138 0.60 -5.99 -13.75
C TYR A 138 0.36 -4.94 -14.84
N TYR A 139 0.65 -3.69 -14.54
CA TYR A 139 0.37 -2.55 -15.39
C TYR A 139 1.19 -1.33 -14.96
N THR A 140 1.07 -0.24 -15.69
CA THR A 140 1.78 1.00 -15.38
C THR A 140 0.84 2.20 -15.41
N ARG A 141 1.16 3.22 -14.60
CA ARG A 141 0.51 4.54 -14.58
C ARG A 141 1.58 5.63 -14.61
N VAL A 142 1.29 6.73 -15.23
CA VAL A 142 2.09 7.96 -15.10
C VAL A 142 1.31 8.94 -14.24
N LEU A 143 1.98 9.56 -13.30
CA LEU A 143 1.50 10.73 -12.57
C LEU A 143 2.35 11.92 -12.96
N ALA A 144 1.72 13.07 -13.17
CA ALA A 144 2.37 14.32 -13.50
C ALA A 144 2.09 15.36 -12.42
N ALA A 145 3.12 16.06 -11.98
CA ALA A 145 3.04 17.20 -11.10
C ALA A 145 2.86 18.49 -11.92
N ASP A 146 2.34 19.55 -11.31
CA ASP A 146 2.06 20.82 -11.97
C ASP A 146 3.33 21.57 -12.39
N ASP A 147 4.46 21.29 -11.69
CA ASP A 147 5.79 21.84 -12.06
C ASP A 147 6.48 21.13 -13.24
N GLY A 148 5.80 20.16 -13.85
CA GLY A 148 6.31 19.35 -14.96
C GLY A 148 7.07 18.09 -14.54
N GLY A 149 7.24 17.84 -13.24
CA GLY A 149 7.74 16.57 -12.74
C GLY A 149 6.83 15.41 -13.11
N ALA A 150 7.39 14.25 -13.45
CA ALA A 150 6.60 13.07 -13.80
C ALA A 150 7.17 11.81 -13.16
N CYS A 151 6.25 10.93 -12.74
CA CYS A 151 6.56 9.65 -12.12
C CYS A 151 5.93 8.50 -12.90
N ARG A 152 6.75 7.54 -13.30
CA ARG A 152 6.31 6.23 -13.81
C ARG A 152 6.09 5.29 -12.63
N LEU A 153 4.85 4.90 -12.40
CA LEU A 153 4.49 3.85 -11.45
C LEU A 153 4.34 2.52 -12.20
N LEU A 154 5.03 1.48 -11.76
CA LEU A 154 4.81 0.12 -12.20
C LEU A 154 4.16 -0.67 -11.07
N PHE A 155 3.01 -1.24 -11.33
CA PHE A 155 2.30 -2.18 -10.48
C PHE A 155 2.60 -3.60 -10.95
N ILE A 156 3.20 -4.44 -10.10
CA ILE A 156 3.68 -5.76 -10.48
C ILE A 156 3.12 -6.88 -9.60
N ASP A 157 2.86 -8.02 -10.20
CA ASP A 157 2.36 -9.22 -9.52
C ASP A 157 3.53 -10.06 -9.04
N THR A 158 3.82 -10.01 -7.75
CA THR A 158 5.01 -10.64 -7.19
C THR A 158 4.79 -12.06 -6.68
N THR A 159 3.55 -12.50 -6.42
CA THR A 159 3.29 -13.86 -5.92
C THR A 159 3.84 -14.95 -6.85
N PRO A 160 3.66 -14.86 -8.19
CA PRO A 160 4.24 -15.84 -9.11
C PRO A 160 5.77 -15.77 -9.23
N MET A 161 6.41 -14.75 -8.67
CA MET A 161 7.88 -14.62 -8.69
C MET A 161 8.58 -15.55 -7.68
N MET A 162 7.82 -16.22 -6.79
CA MET A 162 8.39 -17.09 -5.77
C MET A 162 8.04 -18.55 -6.01
N ASP A 163 9.06 -19.40 -6.00
CA ASP A 163 8.93 -20.82 -6.30
C ASP A 163 8.05 -21.56 -5.31
N LYS A 164 8.05 -21.15 -4.04
CA LYS A 164 7.18 -21.76 -3.03
C LYS A 164 5.69 -21.65 -3.38
N TYR A 165 5.22 -20.49 -3.88
CA TYR A 165 3.82 -20.32 -4.27
C TYR A 165 3.51 -21.02 -5.59
N ARG A 166 4.46 -21.11 -6.50
CA ARG A 166 4.31 -21.84 -7.76
C ARG A 166 4.25 -23.35 -7.56
N ARG A 167 4.95 -23.87 -6.55
CA ARG A 167 4.95 -25.31 -6.20
C ARG A 167 3.69 -25.71 -5.44
N ASP A 168 3.10 -24.83 -4.66
CA ASP A 168 1.90 -25.08 -3.87
C ASP A 168 0.64 -24.80 -4.69
N THR A 169 0.28 -25.77 -5.53
CA THR A 169 -0.89 -25.65 -6.40
C THR A 169 -2.23 -25.89 -5.69
N LEU A 170 -2.19 -26.31 -4.43
CA LEU A 170 -3.39 -26.50 -3.61
C LEU A 170 -3.86 -25.17 -3.02
N ASP A 171 -2.97 -24.46 -2.32
CA ASP A 171 -3.29 -23.19 -1.67
C ASP A 171 -3.15 -22.00 -2.63
N TYR A 172 -2.35 -22.12 -3.70
CA TYR A 172 -2.08 -21.05 -4.67
C TYR A 172 -2.23 -21.52 -6.12
N PRO A 173 -3.41 -22.01 -6.52
CA PRO A 173 -3.61 -22.71 -7.78
C PRO A 173 -3.31 -21.88 -9.03
N ASP A 174 -3.35 -20.55 -8.90
CA ASP A 174 -3.14 -19.61 -10.01
C ASP A 174 -1.67 -19.16 -10.17
N ALA A 175 -0.83 -19.34 -9.15
CA ALA A 175 0.54 -18.84 -9.17
C ALA A 175 1.40 -19.53 -10.24
N CYS A 176 1.30 -20.84 -10.39
CA CYS A 176 2.04 -21.59 -11.41
C CYS A 176 1.57 -21.33 -12.84
N ARG A 177 0.36 -20.81 -13.03
CA ARG A 177 -0.25 -20.54 -14.34
C ARG A 177 0.21 -19.21 -14.94
N GLN A 178 0.86 -18.34 -14.14
CA GLN A 178 1.33 -17.05 -14.63
C GLN A 178 2.63 -17.19 -15.39
N ASP A 179 2.74 -16.46 -16.52
CA ASP A 179 3.97 -16.37 -17.30
C ASP A 179 4.93 -15.35 -16.63
N LEU A 180 5.77 -15.89 -15.76
CA LEU A 180 6.76 -15.10 -15.01
C LEU A 180 7.75 -14.40 -15.96
N ASP A 181 8.25 -15.12 -16.96
CA ASP A 181 9.24 -14.58 -17.88
C ASP A 181 8.68 -13.44 -18.73
N ALA A 182 7.42 -13.56 -19.15
CA ALA A 182 6.73 -12.47 -19.84
C ALA A 182 6.62 -11.23 -18.95
N GLN A 183 6.27 -11.38 -17.67
CA GLN A 183 6.20 -10.26 -16.74
C GLN A 183 7.57 -9.61 -16.51
N LEU A 184 8.62 -10.39 -16.27
CA LEU A 184 9.98 -9.85 -16.07
C LEU A 184 10.49 -9.10 -17.30
N ARG A 185 10.25 -9.63 -18.51
CA ARG A 185 10.56 -8.90 -19.75
C ARG A 185 9.76 -7.62 -19.89
N TRP A 186 8.49 -7.64 -19.52
CA TRP A 186 7.65 -6.45 -19.57
C TRP A 186 8.13 -5.37 -18.59
N ILE A 187 8.49 -5.74 -17.34
CA ILE A 187 9.04 -4.81 -16.34
C ILE A 187 10.30 -4.14 -16.91
N ASP A 188 11.26 -4.92 -17.42
CA ASP A 188 12.49 -4.41 -18.00
C ASP A 188 12.20 -3.48 -19.19
N SER A 189 11.32 -3.90 -20.10
CA SER A 189 10.92 -3.11 -21.26
C SER A 189 10.29 -1.76 -20.88
N VAL A 190 9.34 -1.75 -19.95
CA VAL A 190 8.70 -0.50 -19.52
C VAL A 190 9.71 0.45 -18.89
N LEU A 191 10.59 -0.06 -18.03
CA LEU A 191 11.60 0.74 -17.35
C LEU A 191 12.66 1.30 -18.30
N VAL A 192 13.09 0.52 -19.30
CA VAL A 192 14.04 0.98 -20.36
C VAL A 192 13.46 2.10 -21.20
N HIS A 193 12.16 2.02 -21.54
CA HIS A 193 11.50 3.03 -22.39
C HIS A 193 10.87 4.17 -21.59
N SER A 194 10.93 4.14 -20.26
CA SER A 194 10.42 5.19 -19.41
C SER A 194 11.28 6.45 -19.49
N THR A 195 10.67 7.55 -19.84
CA THR A 195 11.30 8.88 -19.95
C THR A 195 11.01 9.77 -18.75
N GLU A 196 10.13 9.33 -17.87
CA GLU A 196 9.78 10.03 -16.64
C GLU A 196 10.99 10.12 -15.70
N LYS A 197 11.12 11.26 -15.04
CA LYS A 197 12.23 11.53 -14.12
C LYS A 197 12.26 10.53 -12.96
N TRP A 198 11.08 10.17 -12.44
CA TRP A 198 10.93 9.26 -11.30
C TRP A 198 10.37 7.91 -11.76
N LYS A 199 11.02 6.83 -11.31
CA LYS A 199 10.63 5.44 -11.59
C LYS A 199 10.38 4.72 -10.29
N ILE A 200 9.13 4.42 -10.01
CA ILE A 200 8.70 3.75 -8.78
C ILE A 200 8.04 2.42 -9.14
N VAL A 201 8.45 1.35 -8.48
CA VAL A 201 7.86 0.02 -8.66
C VAL A 201 7.12 -0.37 -7.38
N ILE A 202 5.91 -0.87 -7.52
CA ILE A 202 5.02 -1.27 -6.43
C ILE A 202 4.69 -2.75 -6.62
N GLY A 203 5.08 -3.58 -5.66
CA GLY A 203 4.77 -4.99 -5.57
C GLY A 203 4.22 -5.34 -4.20
N HIS A 204 3.93 -6.62 -3.96
CA HIS A 204 3.47 -7.04 -2.63
C HIS A 204 4.61 -7.59 -1.76
N HIS A 205 5.46 -8.44 -2.31
CA HIS A 205 6.53 -9.10 -1.56
C HIS A 205 7.83 -8.29 -1.56
N PRO A 206 8.59 -8.31 -0.45
CA PRO A 206 9.83 -7.56 -0.34
C PRO A 206 10.98 -8.21 -1.12
N VAL A 207 11.82 -7.37 -1.73
CA VAL A 207 13.16 -7.76 -2.22
C VAL A 207 14.14 -7.81 -1.06
N TYR A 208 14.12 -6.78 -0.23
CA TYR A 208 14.87 -6.70 1.02
C TYR A 208 13.94 -6.36 2.18
N ALA A 209 14.01 -7.11 3.24
CA ALA A 209 13.28 -6.86 4.48
C ALA A 209 13.92 -7.60 5.66
N GLU A 210 13.84 -6.99 6.83
CA GLU A 210 14.13 -7.65 8.08
C GLU A 210 12.87 -8.33 8.62
N THR A 211 12.93 -9.63 8.70
CA THR A 211 11.79 -10.46 9.12
C THR A 211 12.23 -11.85 9.54
N LYS A 212 11.44 -12.48 10.39
CA LYS A 212 11.56 -13.90 10.72
C LYS A 212 10.87 -14.83 9.71
N LYS A 213 10.15 -14.24 8.71
CA LYS A 213 9.54 -15.02 7.65
C LYS A 213 10.60 -15.70 6.79
N ASP A 214 10.14 -16.68 6.02
CA ASP A 214 10.95 -17.48 5.12
C ASP A 214 11.90 -16.64 4.26
N SER A 215 13.18 -17.06 4.25
CA SER A 215 14.21 -16.41 3.45
C SER A 215 14.12 -16.75 1.96
N GLU A 216 13.44 -17.84 1.59
CA GLU A 216 13.26 -18.29 0.19
C GLU A 216 12.55 -17.21 -0.63
N GLU A 217 11.49 -16.60 -0.10
CA GLU A 217 10.78 -15.51 -0.78
C GLU A 217 11.71 -14.36 -1.21
N ARG A 218 12.55 -13.90 -0.26
CA ARG A 218 13.48 -12.80 -0.54
C ARG A 218 14.60 -13.22 -1.50
N ALA A 219 15.08 -14.46 -1.39
CA ALA A 219 16.09 -15.00 -2.31
C ALA A 219 15.57 -15.02 -3.76
N ASP A 220 14.34 -15.48 -3.98
CA ASP A 220 13.68 -15.47 -5.28
C ASP A 220 13.51 -14.05 -5.83
N MET A 221 13.03 -13.12 -4.99
CA MET A 221 12.84 -11.71 -5.37
C MET A 221 14.19 -11.04 -5.70
N GLN A 222 15.24 -11.30 -4.90
CA GLN A 222 16.59 -10.79 -5.14
C GLN A 222 17.19 -11.34 -6.43
N ALA A 223 16.98 -12.62 -6.72
CA ALA A 223 17.51 -13.23 -7.94
C ALA A 223 16.79 -12.74 -9.21
N ARG A 224 15.47 -12.50 -9.15
CA ARG A 224 14.64 -12.24 -10.34
C ARG A 224 14.38 -10.76 -10.58
N LEU A 225 14.06 -10.00 -9.53
CA LEU A 225 13.61 -8.61 -9.66
C LEU A 225 14.73 -7.59 -9.38
N ALA A 226 15.57 -7.78 -8.35
CA ALA A 226 16.58 -6.79 -8.00
C ALA A 226 17.50 -6.40 -9.17
N PRO A 227 18.01 -7.33 -10.01
CA PRO A 227 18.86 -6.97 -11.14
C PRO A 227 18.18 -6.05 -12.16
N ILE A 228 16.86 -6.23 -12.36
CA ILE A 228 16.07 -5.39 -13.28
C ILE A 228 15.90 -3.99 -12.70
N LEU A 229 15.59 -3.87 -11.39
CA LEU A 229 15.43 -2.58 -10.73
C LEU A 229 16.73 -1.77 -10.74
N GLU A 230 17.85 -2.41 -10.41
CA GLU A 230 19.19 -1.78 -10.37
C GLU A 230 19.64 -1.33 -11.76
N LYS A 231 19.56 -2.22 -12.78
CA LYS A 231 19.92 -1.95 -14.17
C LYS A 231 19.20 -0.72 -14.72
N ASN A 232 17.92 -0.56 -14.37
CA ASN A 232 17.07 0.49 -14.91
C ASN A 232 17.00 1.74 -14.03
N ALA A 233 17.85 1.82 -12.98
CA ALA A 233 17.95 2.94 -12.07
C ALA A 233 16.56 3.33 -11.47
N VAL A 234 15.82 2.32 -10.98
CA VAL A 234 14.58 2.53 -10.25
C VAL A 234 14.88 3.32 -8.98
N ASP A 235 14.08 4.33 -8.67
CA ASP A 235 14.30 5.19 -7.49
C ASP A 235 13.87 4.51 -6.21
N ALA A 236 12.68 3.89 -6.23
CA ALA A 236 12.17 3.15 -5.08
C ALA A 236 11.32 1.94 -5.48
N TYR A 237 11.41 0.90 -4.68
CA TYR A 237 10.53 -0.27 -4.70
C TYR A 237 9.72 -0.31 -3.42
N PHE A 238 8.39 -0.24 -3.53
CA PHE A 238 7.46 -0.33 -2.40
C PHE A 238 6.78 -1.70 -2.36
N CYS A 239 6.61 -2.23 -1.15
CA CYS A 239 5.92 -3.49 -0.92
C CYS A 239 5.20 -3.52 0.44
N GLY A 240 4.43 -4.57 0.69
CA GLY A 240 3.78 -4.89 1.97
C GLY A 240 4.29 -6.17 2.59
N HIS A 241 3.36 -7.11 2.88
CA HIS A 241 3.59 -8.50 3.26
C HIS A 241 4.20 -8.72 4.66
N ILE A 242 5.11 -7.86 5.10
CA ILE A 242 5.86 -8.05 6.35
C ILE A 242 5.16 -7.45 7.56
N HIS A 243 4.24 -6.52 7.37
CA HIS A 243 3.43 -5.87 8.41
C HIS A 243 4.23 -5.02 9.40
N ASN A 244 5.21 -4.29 8.91
CA ASN A 244 5.91 -3.25 9.66
C ASN A 244 6.56 -2.27 8.68
N PHE A 245 6.85 -1.08 9.12
CA PHE A 245 7.56 -0.11 8.30
C PHE A 245 9.05 -0.42 8.25
N GLN A 246 9.61 -0.40 7.04
CA GLN A 246 11.05 -0.46 6.84
C GLN A 246 11.47 0.41 5.66
N HIS A 247 12.60 1.07 5.80
CA HIS A 247 13.33 1.67 4.70
C HIS A 247 14.74 1.10 4.69
N ILE A 248 15.07 0.38 3.63
CA ILE A 248 16.33 -0.34 3.48
C ILE A 248 17.01 0.15 2.21
N ARG A 249 18.30 0.39 2.32
CA ARG A 249 19.19 0.67 1.19
C ARG A 249 20.45 -0.16 1.35
N PRO A 250 20.57 -1.30 0.66
CA PRO A 250 21.80 -2.09 0.68
C PRO A 250 23.00 -1.26 0.21
N PRO A 251 24.20 -1.45 0.76
CA PRO A 251 25.36 -0.57 0.50
C PRO A 251 25.72 -0.37 -0.97
N ALA A 252 25.48 -1.38 -1.81
CA ALA A 252 25.75 -1.33 -3.26
C ALA A 252 24.55 -0.89 -4.10
N SER A 253 23.37 -0.68 -3.49
CA SER A 253 22.14 -0.37 -4.21
C SER A 253 21.93 1.12 -4.35
N ARG A 254 21.39 1.54 -5.50
CA ARG A 254 20.82 2.86 -5.71
C ARG A 254 19.33 2.90 -5.40
N VAL A 255 18.66 1.75 -5.43
CA VAL A 255 17.24 1.59 -5.20
C VAL A 255 16.92 1.71 -3.72
N HIS A 256 15.90 2.49 -3.38
CA HIS A 256 15.32 2.54 -2.05
C HIS A 256 14.25 1.45 -1.91
N TYR A 257 14.47 0.48 -1.04
CA TYR A 257 13.52 -0.60 -0.76
C TYR A 257 12.69 -0.23 0.46
N VAL A 258 11.37 -0.10 0.25
CA VAL A 258 10.45 0.40 1.27
C VAL A 258 9.38 -0.65 1.54
N VAL A 259 9.35 -1.16 2.76
CA VAL A 259 8.22 -1.96 3.24
C VAL A 259 7.21 -1.00 3.85
N ASN A 260 6.09 -0.85 3.17
CA ASN A 260 4.92 -0.20 3.70
C ASN A 260 4.27 -1.14 4.70
N SER A 261 3.97 -0.69 5.89
CA SER A 261 3.40 -1.53 6.93
C SER A 261 2.05 -2.16 6.50
N SER A 262 1.36 -2.72 7.43
CA SER A 262 -0.02 -3.19 7.22
C SER A 262 -1.02 -2.10 7.59
N GLY A 263 -2.06 -1.95 6.81
CA GLY A 263 -3.22 -1.14 7.15
C GLY A 263 -4.07 -1.70 8.30
N SER A 264 -3.63 -2.77 8.95
CA SER A 264 -4.43 -3.42 10.00
C SER A 264 -3.64 -3.98 11.17
N LEU A 265 -2.72 -4.91 10.95
CA LEU A 265 -1.98 -5.66 11.98
C LEU A 265 -0.48 -5.54 11.76
N SER A 266 0.26 -5.11 12.76
CA SER A 266 1.72 -5.00 12.68
C SER A 266 2.47 -6.15 13.34
N ARG A 267 3.77 -6.26 13.03
CA ARG A 267 4.70 -7.26 13.56
C ARG A 267 6.00 -6.61 14.01
N PRO A 268 6.66 -7.18 15.05
CA PRO A 268 7.96 -6.69 15.49
C PRO A 268 9.01 -6.70 14.39
N VAL A 269 9.92 -5.73 14.44
CA VAL A 269 11.05 -5.59 13.52
C VAL A 269 12.29 -5.14 14.29
N LYS A 270 13.47 -5.47 13.76
CA LYS A 270 14.78 -4.99 14.25
C LYS A 270 15.59 -4.51 13.06
N ALA A 271 16.35 -3.44 13.26
CA ALA A 271 17.27 -2.96 12.25
C ALA A 271 18.45 -3.94 12.05
N THR A 272 18.88 -4.07 10.82
CA THR A 272 20.10 -4.79 10.42
C THR A 272 20.90 -3.97 9.41
N GLY A 273 21.92 -4.55 8.79
CA GLY A 273 22.75 -3.85 7.82
C GLY A 273 21.95 -3.31 6.63
N GLY A 274 22.10 -2.02 6.34
CA GLY A 274 21.35 -1.34 5.28
C GLY A 274 19.99 -0.76 5.70
N THR A 275 19.49 -1.03 6.91
CA THR A 275 18.27 -0.42 7.43
C THR A 275 18.50 1.05 7.76
N LEU A 276 17.79 1.95 7.08
CA LEU A 276 17.76 3.38 7.35
C LEU A 276 16.71 3.73 8.41
N PHE A 277 15.59 3.00 8.41
CA PHE A 277 14.51 3.11 9.39
C PHE A 277 13.72 1.81 9.48
N CYS A 278 13.22 1.49 10.66
CA CYS A 278 12.20 0.45 10.85
C CYS A 278 11.33 0.73 12.08
N HIS A 279 10.05 0.38 12.00
CA HIS A 279 9.08 0.58 13.10
C HIS A 279 7.94 -0.45 13.03
N PRO A 280 7.46 -0.99 14.17
CA PRO A 280 6.45 -2.05 14.18
C PRO A 280 5.00 -1.55 14.20
N ASP A 281 4.69 -0.29 13.89
CA ASP A 281 3.32 0.23 13.86
C ASP A 281 2.59 -0.16 12.56
N PRO A 282 1.26 -0.36 12.61
CA PRO A 282 0.43 -0.38 11.42
C PRO A 282 0.22 1.04 10.89
N GLY A 283 -0.04 1.15 9.59
CA GLY A 283 -0.26 2.44 8.94
C GLY A 283 -0.11 2.37 7.42
N PHE A 284 0.23 3.48 6.81
CA PHE A 284 0.36 3.65 5.36
C PHE A 284 1.47 4.65 5.02
N THR A 285 1.78 4.73 3.74
CA THR A 285 2.77 5.68 3.22
C THR A 285 2.11 6.73 2.35
N ILE A 286 2.46 8.00 2.53
CA ILE A 286 2.17 9.06 1.57
C ILE A 286 3.43 9.32 0.76
N CYS A 287 3.26 9.40 -0.55
CA CYS A 287 4.28 9.78 -1.51
C CYS A 287 3.94 11.12 -2.12
N SER A 288 4.95 11.94 -2.36
CA SER A 288 4.83 13.26 -2.99
C SER A 288 5.94 13.41 -4.03
N VAL A 289 5.57 13.80 -5.24
CA VAL A 289 6.47 13.91 -6.39
C VAL A 289 6.39 15.30 -6.97
N ASP A 290 7.53 15.95 -7.09
CA ASP A 290 7.73 17.17 -7.88
C ASP A 290 8.92 17.01 -8.85
N ASP A 291 9.25 18.02 -9.64
CA ASP A 291 10.39 17.92 -10.57
C ASP A 291 11.72 17.70 -9.82
N GLN A 292 11.91 18.22 -8.63
CA GLN A 292 13.17 18.20 -7.91
C GLN A 292 13.32 17.04 -6.92
N SER A 293 12.20 16.43 -6.51
CA SER A 293 12.23 15.45 -5.44
C SER A 293 11.09 14.42 -5.49
N PHE A 294 11.41 13.24 -5.00
CA PHE A 294 10.45 12.24 -4.57
C PHE A 294 10.55 12.10 -3.05
N ARG A 295 9.44 12.33 -2.35
CA ARG A 295 9.34 12.22 -0.89
C ARG A 295 8.37 11.13 -0.51
N PHE A 296 8.62 10.46 0.61
CA PHE A 296 7.63 9.58 1.23
C PHE A 296 7.62 9.73 2.75
N PHE A 297 6.44 9.51 3.34
CA PHE A 297 6.15 9.73 4.75
C PHE A 297 5.44 8.49 5.29
N PHE A 298 5.94 7.92 6.39
CA PHE A 298 5.26 6.84 7.10
C PHE A 298 4.29 7.41 8.13
N ILE A 299 3.00 7.15 7.93
CA ILE A 299 1.94 7.58 8.82
C ILE A 299 1.43 6.38 9.59
N ASN A 300 1.53 6.42 10.91
CA ASN A 300 1.04 5.33 11.74
C ASN A 300 -0.47 5.45 12.04
N HIS A 301 -1.03 4.44 12.69
CA HIS A 301 -2.45 4.36 13.05
C HIS A 301 -2.92 5.43 14.04
N GLU A 302 -2.02 6.20 14.64
CA GLU A 302 -2.32 7.36 15.49
C GLU A 302 -2.30 8.69 14.71
N GLY A 303 -1.99 8.65 13.41
CA GLY A 303 -1.87 9.83 12.55
C GLY A 303 -0.53 10.56 12.68
N LYS A 304 0.48 9.93 13.27
CA LYS A 304 1.81 10.51 13.42
C LYS A 304 2.65 10.24 12.17
N ASN A 305 3.35 11.26 11.67
CA ASN A 305 4.46 11.09 10.75
C ASN A 305 5.67 10.58 11.56
N ILE A 306 5.92 9.28 11.51
CA ILE A 306 6.99 8.63 12.28
C ILE A 306 8.31 8.59 11.53
N TYR A 307 8.30 8.82 10.22
CA TYR A 307 9.47 8.87 9.36
C TYR A 307 9.15 9.55 8.04
N HIS A 308 10.13 10.28 7.51
CA HIS A 308 10.07 10.74 6.12
C HIS A 308 11.46 10.69 5.48
N TYR A 309 11.47 10.58 4.17
CA TYR A 309 12.70 10.61 3.37
C TYR A 309 12.49 11.36 2.06
N THR A 310 13.56 12.00 1.58
CA THR A 310 13.55 12.74 0.31
C THR A 310 14.67 12.23 -0.58
N ILE A 311 14.31 11.76 -1.76
CA ILE A 311 15.22 11.46 -2.86
C ILE A 311 15.28 12.71 -3.75
N ARG A 312 16.47 13.10 -4.20
CA ARG A 312 16.71 14.27 -5.07
C ARG A 312 17.46 13.87 -6.32
N LYS A 313 17.10 14.50 -7.44
CA LYS A 313 17.79 14.39 -8.73
C LYS A 313 18.05 15.76 -9.31
#